data_2c9ada33b53742096f52e81945507389
#
_entry.id   2c9ada33b53742096f52e81945507389
#
_cell.length_a   1.000
_cell.length_b   1.000
_cell.length_c   1.000
_cell.angle_alpha   90.00
_cell.angle_beta   90.00
_cell.angle_gamma   90.00
#
_symmetry.space_group_name_H-M   'P 1'
#
loop_
_entity.id
_entity.type
_entity.pdbx_description
1 polymer ?
#
loop_
_entity_poly.entity_id
_entity_poly.type
_entity_poly.pdbx_seq_one_letter_code
_entity_poly.pdbx_strand_id
1 'polypeptide(L)'
;WDEYKVSDAKAGEGFTIDADKVNGDVRVSAKFEADGTEEYKLRFADEFDGKDYSLPDAGVWHNCTRESPTWKRFTSQTAEGQQKTAFIRDGKLVTRCIKNTIAEEGDVEMISGAIESSDKMYFTYGRVEGRLRTTPHVGNFPAFWLMPQDNSAGWPNAGEIDIWEQIDTENKTYHTVHTHCTHDLHLALPNSGSTHTNAADYHVITLDWTPTLLTWYVDGTKAFSYAKTKQSFLLERGQWPYDKPFYLILNQSVGNGSWAKNCDVNFEYETLFDYVRLYQKDGEGDITSAVKDVKTSGSALDVYAQQGGLLLVAPEAQKADVYSISGTRVLSGLVQGNRFVSLTKGVYVVAGKKIVVK
;
A
#
# COMPACT_ATOMS: atom_id res chain seq x y z
N TRP A 1 15.13 -31.87 -20.33
CA TRP A 1 14.65 -30.64 -20.97
C TRP A 1 15.89 -29.84 -21.34
N ASP A 2 16.09 -29.57 -22.61
CA ASP A 2 17.15 -28.69 -23.05
C ASP A 2 16.65 -27.27 -22.90
N GLU A 3 17.35 -26.43 -22.11
CA GLU A 3 17.07 -25.02 -22.00
C GLU A 3 17.61 -24.31 -23.25
N TYR A 4 16.74 -23.85 -24.12
CA TYR A 4 17.13 -23.02 -25.24
C TYR A 4 16.92 -21.54 -24.86
N LYS A 5 17.98 -20.74 -24.90
CA LYS A 5 17.90 -19.30 -24.83
C LYS A 5 17.31 -18.78 -26.14
N VAL A 6 16.06 -18.32 -26.10
CA VAL A 6 15.30 -17.99 -27.30
C VAL A 6 15.67 -16.61 -27.84
N SER A 7 15.91 -15.62 -26.99
CA SER A 7 16.39 -14.29 -27.38
C SER A 7 16.90 -13.46 -26.19
N ASP A 8 17.66 -12.41 -26.51
CA ASP A 8 18.00 -11.31 -25.60
C ASP A 8 17.01 -10.15 -25.72
N ALA A 9 15.73 -10.43 -25.96
CA ALA A 9 14.69 -9.43 -26.13
C ALA A 9 14.58 -8.53 -24.89
N LYS A 10 14.58 -7.23 -25.13
CA LYS A 10 14.35 -6.23 -24.06
C LYS A 10 12.89 -6.17 -23.66
N ALA A 11 12.61 -5.66 -22.47
CA ALA A 11 11.24 -5.47 -22.00
C ALA A 11 10.40 -4.71 -23.03
N GLY A 12 9.28 -5.30 -23.45
CA GLY A 12 8.39 -4.74 -24.48
C GLY A 12 8.67 -5.19 -25.91
N GLU A 13 9.74 -5.95 -26.16
CA GLU A 13 10.00 -6.56 -27.47
C GLU A 13 9.39 -7.96 -27.54
N GLY A 14 8.67 -8.25 -28.63
CA GLY A 14 8.18 -9.60 -28.90
C GLY A 14 9.32 -10.52 -29.35
N PHE A 15 9.19 -11.82 -29.07
CA PHE A 15 10.08 -12.85 -29.62
C PHE A 15 9.28 -13.90 -30.37
N THR A 16 9.92 -14.55 -31.33
CA THR A 16 9.30 -15.62 -32.11
C THR A 16 9.97 -16.93 -31.78
N ILE A 17 9.20 -17.98 -31.53
CA ILE A 17 9.68 -19.34 -31.38
C ILE A 17 9.55 -20.01 -32.75
N ASP A 18 10.67 -20.55 -33.25
CA ASP A 18 10.69 -21.30 -34.48
C ASP A 18 9.97 -22.65 -34.26
N ALA A 19 8.83 -22.82 -34.92
CA ALA A 19 7.99 -24.02 -34.78
C ALA A 19 8.71 -25.33 -35.14
N ASP A 20 9.69 -25.28 -36.02
CA ASP A 20 10.46 -26.46 -36.45
C ASP A 20 11.41 -26.97 -35.36
N LYS A 21 11.65 -26.19 -34.32
CA LYS A 21 12.49 -26.53 -33.18
C LYS A 21 11.69 -26.98 -31.93
N VAL A 22 10.38 -27.06 -32.05
CA VAL A 22 9.50 -27.41 -30.93
C VAL A 22 8.91 -28.81 -31.14
N ASN A 23 9.32 -29.76 -30.32
CA ASN A 23 8.73 -31.08 -30.27
C ASN A 23 7.94 -31.27 -28.98
N GLY A 24 6.67 -30.80 -28.96
CA GLY A 24 5.77 -30.96 -27.83
C GLY A 24 5.41 -29.61 -27.13
N ASP A 25 5.02 -29.69 -25.86
CA ASP A 25 4.61 -28.53 -25.09
C ASP A 25 5.75 -27.55 -24.83
N VAL A 26 5.57 -26.28 -25.19
CA VAL A 26 6.52 -25.19 -24.93
C VAL A 26 6.19 -24.52 -23.62
N ARG A 27 7.13 -24.48 -22.71
CA ARG A 27 7.06 -23.66 -21.51
C ARG A 27 7.97 -22.45 -21.66
N VAL A 28 7.38 -21.28 -21.82
CA VAL A 28 8.12 -20.02 -21.84
C VAL A 28 8.25 -19.52 -20.40
N SER A 29 9.48 -19.32 -19.94
CA SER A 29 9.77 -18.65 -18.68
C SER A 29 10.62 -17.42 -18.96
N ALA A 30 10.18 -16.26 -18.50
CA ALA A 30 11.02 -15.07 -18.52
C ALA A 30 11.91 -15.07 -17.27
N LYS A 31 13.23 -15.04 -17.48
CA LYS A 31 14.19 -14.76 -16.42
C LYS A 31 14.55 -13.28 -16.52
N PHE A 32 14.08 -12.50 -15.57
CA PHE A 32 14.50 -11.12 -15.44
C PHE A 32 15.82 -11.11 -14.65
N GLU A 33 16.91 -10.80 -15.31
CA GLU A 33 18.13 -10.40 -14.63
C GLU A 33 18.01 -8.91 -14.33
N ALA A 34 18.24 -8.53 -13.08
CA ALA A 34 18.33 -7.12 -12.72
C ALA A 34 19.50 -6.52 -13.52
N ASP A 35 19.20 -5.48 -14.28
CA ASP A 35 20.17 -4.77 -15.14
C ASP A 35 21.18 -3.91 -14.35
N GLY A 36 21.54 -4.33 -13.13
CA GLY A 36 22.38 -3.55 -12.21
C GLY A 36 21.62 -2.45 -11.47
N THR A 37 20.30 -2.42 -11.57
CA THR A 37 19.47 -1.52 -10.76
C THR A 37 19.46 -2.04 -9.32
N GLU A 38 19.73 -1.16 -8.38
CA GLU A 38 19.68 -1.48 -6.95
C GLU A 38 18.31 -2.06 -6.58
N GLU A 39 18.33 -3.22 -5.93
CA GLU A 39 17.12 -3.95 -5.57
C GLU A 39 16.35 -3.21 -4.46
N TYR A 40 15.03 -3.10 -4.60
CA TYR A 40 14.15 -2.63 -3.54
C TYR A 40 14.14 -3.62 -2.37
N LYS A 41 14.48 -3.15 -1.17
CA LYS A 41 14.47 -3.93 0.07
C LYS A 41 13.26 -3.52 0.91
N LEU A 42 12.56 -4.49 1.47
CA LEU A 42 11.47 -4.24 2.40
C LEU A 42 12.04 -3.55 3.66
N ARG A 43 11.51 -2.37 3.98
CA ARG A 43 11.90 -1.57 5.16
C ARG A 43 10.82 -1.55 6.22
N PHE A 44 9.57 -1.62 5.79
CA PHE A 44 8.41 -1.65 6.69
C PHE A 44 7.30 -2.48 6.05
N ALA A 45 6.56 -3.20 6.89
CA ALA A 45 5.33 -3.88 6.51
C ALA A 45 4.38 -3.91 7.69
N ASP A 46 3.11 -3.60 7.42
CA ASP A 46 2.01 -3.94 8.30
C ASP A 46 1.03 -4.81 7.51
N GLU A 47 0.94 -6.07 7.91
CA GLU A 47 0.05 -7.08 7.30
C GLU A 47 -1.29 -7.14 8.05
N PHE A 48 -1.51 -6.25 9.00
CA PHE A 48 -2.71 -6.13 9.82
C PHE A 48 -3.18 -7.46 10.42
N ASP A 49 -2.23 -8.33 10.79
CA ASP A 49 -2.47 -9.71 11.27
C ASP A 49 -2.78 -9.78 12.79
N GLY A 50 -3.15 -8.65 13.38
CA GLY A 50 -3.58 -8.55 14.77
C GLY A 50 -4.84 -9.37 15.06
N LYS A 51 -5.21 -9.40 16.34
CA LYS A 51 -6.44 -10.09 16.78
C LYS A 51 -7.66 -9.34 16.24
N ASP A 52 -8.69 -10.08 15.82
CA ASP A 52 -9.96 -9.49 15.40
C ASP A 52 -10.53 -8.55 16.46
N TYR A 53 -11.00 -7.40 15.98
CA TYR A 53 -11.50 -6.28 16.76
C TYR A 53 -10.47 -5.63 17.69
N SER A 54 -9.16 -5.88 17.52
CA SER A 54 -8.13 -5.05 18.13
C SER A 54 -7.90 -3.77 17.31
N LEU A 55 -7.36 -2.74 17.96
CA LEU A 55 -6.83 -1.58 17.25
C LEU A 55 -5.55 -1.98 16.49
N PRO A 56 -5.19 -1.26 15.41
CA PRO A 56 -3.90 -1.38 14.75
C PRO A 56 -2.72 -1.17 15.72
N ASP A 57 -1.53 -1.60 15.32
CA ASP A 57 -0.33 -1.49 16.15
C ASP A 57 -0.06 -0.03 16.56
N ALA A 58 -0.21 0.24 17.87
CA ALA A 58 0.02 1.56 18.43
C ALA A 58 1.48 2.02 18.36
N GLY A 59 2.43 1.17 18.04
CA GLY A 59 3.83 1.53 17.73
C GLY A 59 3.99 2.23 16.39
N VAL A 60 3.06 2.01 15.47
CA VAL A 60 3.06 2.56 14.11
C VAL A 60 1.93 3.57 13.91
N TRP A 61 0.74 3.26 14.39
CA TRP A 61 -0.48 4.00 14.08
C TRP A 61 -1.05 4.70 15.30
N HIS A 62 -1.69 5.80 15.05
CA HIS A 62 -2.64 6.41 15.97
C HIS A 62 -3.86 6.92 15.20
N ASN A 63 -4.95 7.14 15.90
CA ASN A 63 -6.15 7.67 15.27
C ASN A 63 -6.01 9.16 14.99
N CYS A 64 -6.54 9.58 13.85
CA CYS A 64 -6.78 10.99 13.59
C CYS A 64 -7.92 11.52 14.45
N THR A 65 -7.87 12.79 14.74
CA THR A 65 -8.95 13.49 15.45
C THR A 65 -9.75 14.39 14.50
N ARG A 66 -10.97 14.77 14.92
CA ARG A 66 -11.86 15.67 14.16
C ARG A 66 -11.42 17.12 14.31
N GLU A 67 -10.60 17.61 13.37
CA GLU A 67 -10.04 18.96 13.42
C GLU A 67 -10.52 19.87 12.28
N SER A 68 -11.12 19.29 11.23
CA SER A 68 -11.46 19.97 10.00
C SER A 68 -12.87 19.59 9.53
N PRO A 69 -13.64 20.52 8.92
CA PRO A 69 -14.92 20.20 8.30
C PRO A 69 -14.82 19.43 6.99
N THR A 70 -13.61 19.18 6.46
CA THR A 70 -13.37 18.43 5.23
C THR A 70 -13.37 16.92 5.46
N TRP A 71 -12.33 16.21 5.06
CA TRP A 71 -12.26 14.76 5.17
C TRP A 71 -12.35 14.23 6.61
N LYS A 72 -11.92 15.02 7.62
CA LYS A 72 -11.99 14.68 9.06
C LYS A 72 -13.34 14.96 9.73
N ARG A 73 -14.33 15.49 9.02
CA ARG A 73 -15.57 16.01 9.66
C ARG A 73 -16.29 15.03 10.56
N PHE A 74 -16.18 13.73 10.29
CA PHE A 74 -16.81 12.67 11.06
C PHE A 74 -15.80 11.75 11.76
N THR A 75 -14.50 12.05 11.68
CA THR A 75 -13.49 11.21 12.33
C THR A 75 -13.77 11.08 13.81
N SER A 76 -13.81 9.85 14.30
CA SER A 76 -14.13 9.55 15.69
C SER A 76 -13.10 10.15 16.64
N GLN A 77 -13.58 10.68 17.78
CA GLN A 77 -12.74 11.27 18.83
C GLN A 77 -12.70 10.45 20.10
N THR A 78 -13.63 9.52 20.28
CA THR A 78 -13.70 8.69 21.49
C THR A 78 -13.01 7.34 21.28
N ALA A 79 -12.54 6.72 22.36
CA ALA A 79 -11.96 5.38 22.30
C ALA A 79 -12.98 4.33 21.80
N GLU A 80 -14.24 4.47 22.20
CA GLU A 80 -15.31 3.58 21.74
C GLU A 80 -15.58 3.76 20.25
N GLY A 81 -15.65 5.00 19.76
CA GLY A 81 -15.89 5.28 18.35
C GLY A 81 -14.71 4.84 17.48
N GLN A 82 -13.48 5.05 17.92
CA GLN A 82 -12.27 4.57 17.27
C GLN A 82 -12.28 3.04 17.14
N GLN A 83 -12.63 2.33 18.24
CA GLN A 83 -12.76 0.88 18.25
C GLN A 83 -13.83 0.36 17.28
N LYS A 84 -14.87 1.16 17.03
CA LYS A 84 -15.94 0.81 16.09
C LYS A 84 -15.60 1.16 14.63
N THR A 85 -14.67 2.06 14.38
CA THR A 85 -14.43 2.61 13.04
C THR A 85 -13.08 2.29 12.43
N ALA A 86 -12.06 1.92 13.26
CA ALA A 86 -10.73 1.52 12.79
C ALA A 86 -10.23 0.33 13.60
N PHE A 87 -10.30 -0.87 13.07
CA PHE A 87 -9.97 -2.11 13.80
C PHE A 87 -9.50 -3.21 12.84
N ILE A 88 -8.91 -4.27 13.41
CA ILE A 88 -8.49 -5.46 12.65
C ILE A 88 -9.65 -6.44 12.56
N ARG A 89 -9.86 -7.02 11.38
CA ARG A 89 -10.81 -8.13 11.14
C ARG A 89 -10.33 -9.03 10.00
N ASP A 90 -10.29 -10.32 10.25
CA ASP A 90 -9.85 -11.33 9.28
C ASP A 90 -8.47 -11.02 8.67
N GLY A 91 -7.52 -10.54 9.51
CA GLY A 91 -6.17 -10.18 9.08
C GLY A 91 -6.12 -8.97 8.15
N LYS A 92 -7.01 -7.99 8.34
CA LYS A 92 -7.07 -6.75 7.57
C LYS A 92 -7.41 -5.57 8.48
N LEU A 93 -6.89 -4.40 8.15
CA LEU A 93 -7.41 -3.17 8.70
C LEU A 93 -8.76 -2.85 8.05
N VAL A 94 -9.75 -2.66 8.89
CA VAL A 94 -11.06 -2.10 8.52
C VAL A 94 -11.07 -0.64 8.93
N THR A 95 -11.30 0.27 7.98
CA THR A 95 -11.74 1.63 8.27
C THR A 95 -13.17 1.78 7.77
N ARG A 96 -14.05 2.36 8.57
CA ARG A 96 -15.45 2.51 8.17
C ARG A 96 -16.06 3.82 8.65
N CYS A 97 -17.13 4.24 7.97
CA CYS A 97 -17.98 5.33 8.39
C CYS A 97 -19.40 4.81 8.63
N ILE A 98 -19.90 4.99 9.83
CA ILE A 98 -21.16 4.44 10.31
C ILE A 98 -21.99 5.53 11.01
N LYS A 99 -23.29 5.28 11.16
CA LYS A 99 -24.18 6.16 11.92
C LYS A 99 -23.68 6.30 13.36
N ASN A 100 -23.64 7.53 13.84
CA ASN A 100 -23.26 7.78 15.24
C ASN A 100 -24.35 7.27 16.19
N THR A 101 -23.95 6.42 17.14
CA THR A 101 -24.79 5.92 18.23
C THR A 101 -24.12 6.13 19.60
N ILE A 102 -23.06 6.95 19.64
CA ILE A 102 -22.22 7.20 20.81
C ILE A 102 -22.44 8.65 21.23
N ALA A 103 -23.03 8.86 22.40
CA ALA A 103 -23.35 10.20 22.88
C ALA A 103 -22.11 11.08 23.05
N GLU A 104 -20.99 10.51 23.47
CA GLU A 104 -19.71 11.20 23.67
C GLU A 104 -19.07 11.71 22.38
N GLU A 105 -19.48 11.22 21.21
CA GLU A 105 -19.08 11.75 19.90
C GLU A 105 -19.79 13.08 19.56
N GLY A 106 -20.79 13.48 20.34
CA GLY A 106 -21.54 14.71 20.13
C GLY A 106 -22.57 14.61 19.00
N ASP A 107 -23.05 15.77 18.53
CA ASP A 107 -24.14 15.88 17.56
C ASP A 107 -23.76 15.62 16.10
N VAL A 108 -22.75 14.77 15.85
CA VAL A 108 -22.43 14.36 14.49
C VAL A 108 -23.30 13.19 14.06
N GLU A 109 -23.78 13.21 12.82
CA GLU A 109 -24.67 12.17 12.28
C GLU A 109 -23.97 10.82 12.07
N MET A 110 -22.67 10.88 11.74
CA MET A 110 -21.84 9.72 11.48
C MET A 110 -20.53 9.81 12.23
N ILE A 111 -19.85 8.67 12.37
CA ILE A 111 -18.46 8.57 12.86
C ILE A 111 -17.64 7.77 11.86
N SER A 112 -16.41 8.18 11.61
CA SER A 112 -15.51 7.54 10.63
C SER A 112 -14.15 7.19 11.22
N GLY A 113 -13.52 6.16 10.64
CA GLY A 113 -12.19 5.68 11.02
C GLY A 113 -11.10 6.27 10.13
N ALA A 114 -10.05 6.76 10.78
CA ALA A 114 -8.84 7.20 10.13
C ALA A 114 -7.64 6.93 11.05
N ILE A 115 -6.59 6.31 10.50
CA ILE A 115 -5.33 6.10 11.21
C ILE A 115 -4.20 6.78 10.44
N GLU A 116 -3.22 7.27 11.18
CA GLU A 116 -2.03 7.90 10.62
C GLU A 116 -0.76 7.47 11.36
N SER A 117 0.36 7.50 10.65
CA SER A 117 1.65 7.11 11.19
C SER A 117 2.54 8.30 11.58
N SER A 118 1.99 9.52 11.66
CA SER A 118 2.71 10.73 12.05
C SER A 118 3.43 10.55 13.39
N ASP A 119 4.63 11.13 13.54
CA ASP A 119 5.49 11.05 14.72
C ASP A 119 5.95 9.62 15.11
N LYS A 120 5.47 8.57 14.44
CA LYS A 120 5.78 7.18 14.71
C LYS A 120 6.53 6.49 13.58
N MET A 121 6.01 6.59 12.36
CA MET A 121 6.66 6.08 11.17
C MET A 121 6.46 7.07 10.01
N TYR A 122 7.57 7.58 9.52
CA TYR A 122 7.63 8.49 8.37
C TYR A 122 8.91 8.24 7.57
N PHE A 123 8.91 8.58 6.31
CA PHE A 123 9.98 8.24 5.39
C PHE A 123 10.11 9.26 4.26
N THR A 124 11.27 9.25 3.60
CA THR A 124 11.52 9.98 2.36
C THR A 124 11.89 8.98 1.29
N TYR A 125 11.26 9.06 0.12
CA TYR A 125 11.47 8.19 -1.04
C TYR A 125 11.25 6.70 -0.77
N GLY A 126 11.12 5.94 -1.85
CA GLY A 126 10.91 4.51 -1.83
C GLY A 126 9.66 4.10 -2.60
N ARG A 127 9.36 2.82 -2.55
CA ARG A 127 8.13 2.22 -3.09
C ARG A 127 7.16 1.95 -1.96
N VAL A 128 6.02 2.61 -1.99
CA VAL A 128 4.90 2.33 -1.08
C VAL A 128 3.88 1.47 -1.81
N GLU A 129 3.46 0.38 -1.20
CA GLU A 129 2.48 -0.53 -1.75
C GLU A 129 1.38 -0.81 -0.72
N GLY A 130 0.13 -0.72 -1.14
CA GLY A 130 -1.02 -1.14 -0.36
C GLY A 130 -1.97 -2.00 -1.18
N ARG A 131 -2.50 -3.06 -0.58
CA ARG A 131 -3.56 -3.86 -1.18
C ARG A 131 -4.86 -3.57 -0.45
N LEU A 132 -5.85 -3.09 -1.19
CA LEU A 132 -7.07 -2.55 -0.59
C LEU A 132 -8.29 -2.71 -1.50
N ARG A 133 -9.47 -2.55 -0.91
CA ARG A 133 -10.77 -2.39 -1.59
C ARG A 133 -11.70 -1.53 -0.76
N THR A 134 -12.73 -0.98 -1.37
CA THR A 134 -13.79 -0.24 -0.66
C THR A 134 -15.18 -0.75 -1.06
N THR A 135 -16.20 -0.26 -0.39
CA THR A 135 -17.60 -0.50 -0.75
C THR A 135 -18.16 0.73 -1.47
N PRO A 136 -18.18 0.77 -2.82
CA PRO A 136 -18.65 1.94 -3.57
C PRO A 136 -20.12 2.24 -3.27
N HIS A 137 -20.40 3.47 -2.85
CA HIS A 137 -21.75 3.98 -2.62
C HIS A 137 -21.75 5.51 -2.79
N VAL A 138 -22.92 6.11 -3.01
CA VAL A 138 -23.05 7.58 -3.06
C VAL A 138 -22.44 8.20 -1.80
N GLY A 139 -21.53 9.14 -1.98
CA GLY A 139 -20.80 9.78 -0.89
C GLY A 139 -19.60 8.99 -0.35
N ASN A 140 -19.22 7.85 -0.96
CA ASN A 140 -17.98 7.17 -0.59
C ASN A 140 -16.77 8.07 -0.84
N PHE A 141 -15.81 8.12 0.10
CA PHE A 141 -14.59 8.92 -0.04
C PHE A 141 -13.44 8.38 0.84
N PRO A 142 -13.00 7.14 0.63
CA PRO A 142 -11.81 6.61 1.27
C PRO A 142 -10.54 7.11 0.59
N ALA A 143 -9.43 7.08 1.34
CA ALA A 143 -8.12 7.43 0.82
C ALA A 143 -6.98 6.61 1.45
N PHE A 144 -5.92 6.45 0.67
CA PHE A 144 -4.59 5.99 1.04
C PHE A 144 -3.60 7.03 0.54
N TRP A 145 -2.97 7.77 1.43
CA TRP A 145 -2.27 8.99 1.09
C TRP A 145 -1.15 9.35 2.06
N LEU A 146 -0.40 10.38 1.72
CA LEU A 146 0.76 10.84 2.46
C LEU A 146 0.69 12.33 2.75
N MET A 147 1.00 12.69 4.00
CA MET A 147 1.20 14.07 4.43
C MET A 147 2.63 14.29 4.94
N PRO A 148 3.18 15.52 4.80
CA PRO A 148 4.52 15.81 5.28
C PRO A 148 4.59 15.77 6.81
N GLN A 149 5.65 15.16 7.36
CA GLN A 149 5.91 15.15 8.80
C GLN A 149 6.12 16.57 9.34
N ASP A 150 6.80 17.42 8.59
CA ASP A 150 6.86 18.86 8.84
C ASP A 150 5.88 19.60 7.93
N ASN A 151 4.74 20.00 8.50
CA ASN A 151 3.70 20.78 7.84
C ASN A 151 3.77 22.29 8.20
N SER A 152 4.88 22.80 8.67
CA SER A 152 5.03 24.22 9.09
C SER A 152 4.78 25.24 7.98
N ALA A 153 5.02 24.85 6.71
CA ALA A 153 4.68 25.66 5.54
C ALA A 153 3.16 25.73 5.25
N GLY A 154 2.35 24.92 5.94
CA GLY A 154 0.92 24.81 5.74
C GLY A 154 0.52 24.13 4.44
N TRP A 155 -0.70 23.64 4.40
CA TRP A 155 -1.27 23.05 3.20
C TRP A 155 -1.75 24.13 2.21
N PRO A 156 -1.53 24.00 0.89
CA PRO A 156 -0.87 22.92 0.18
C PRO A 156 0.64 23.11 -0.02
N ASN A 157 1.25 24.16 0.56
CA ASN A 157 2.66 24.50 0.35
C ASN A 157 3.60 23.38 0.84
N ALA A 158 3.21 22.70 1.90
CA ALA A 158 3.97 21.59 2.44
C ALA A 158 3.87 20.31 1.58
N GLY A 159 2.93 20.24 0.63
CA GLY A 159 2.70 19.11 -0.26
C GLY A 159 1.74 18.08 0.32
N GLU A 160 1.13 17.28 -0.57
CA GLU A 160 0.31 16.11 -0.29
C GLU A 160 0.43 15.15 -1.46
N ILE A 161 0.44 13.84 -1.18
CA ILE A 161 0.53 12.80 -2.21
C ILE A 161 -0.60 11.80 -1.96
N ASP A 162 -1.60 11.79 -2.85
CA ASP A 162 -2.71 10.84 -2.81
C ASP A 162 -2.32 9.60 -3.63
N ILE A 163 -2.03 8.51 -2.91
CA ILE A 163 -1.67 7.25 -3.55
C ILE A 163 -2.91 6.65 -4.19
N TRP A 164 -4.04 6.72 -3.49
CA TRP A 164 -5.31 6.23 -3.95
C TRP A 164 -6.46 6.95 -3.28
N GLU A 165 -7.42 7.38 -4.08
CA GLU A 165 -8.74 7.88 -3.65
C GLU A 165 -9.82 7.23 -4.51
N GLN A 166 -11.02 7.07 -3.95
CA GLN A 166 -12.21 6.62 -4.66
C GLN A 166 -13.41 7.46 -4.23
N ILE A 167 -14.26 7.84 -5.17
CA ILE A 167 -15.44 8.64 -4.87
C ILE A 167 -16.73 7.98 -5.37
N ASP A 168 -17.77 8.14 -4.57
CA ASP A 168 -19.12 7.72 -4.91
C ASP A 168 -19.21 6.25 -5.38
N THR A 169 -19.95 6.00 -6.46
CA THR A 169 -20.09 4.70 -7.12
C THR A 169 -19.19 4.56 -8.34
N GLU A 170 -18.17 5.42 -8.48
CA GLU A 170 -17.32 5.40 -9.64
C GLU A 170 -16.42 4.16 -9.69
N ASN A 171 -16.36 3.52 -10.86
CA ASN A 171 -15.39 2.46 -11.14
C ASN A 171 -14.05 3.07 -11.58
N LYS A 172 -13.51 3.93 -10.70
CA LYS A 172 -12.24 4.62 -10.90
C LYS A 172 -11.52 4.81 -9.59
N THR A 173 -10.20 4.85 -9.67
CA THR A 173 -9.32 5.34 -8.64
C THR A 173 -8.61 6.59 -9.12
N TYR A 174 -8.32 7.49 -8.20
CA TYR A 174 -7.65 8.76 -8.45
C TYR A 174 -6.28 8.76 -7.78
N HIS A 175 -5.34 9.46 -8.41
CA HIS A 175 -3.95 9.62 -7.98
C HIS A 175 -3.62 11.09 -8.13
N THR A 176 -3.30 11.78 -7.05
CA THR A 176 -3.20 13.24 -7.05
C THR A 176 -1.96 13.73 -6.31
N VAL A 177 -1.50 14.89 -6.65
CA VAL A 177 -0.58 15.69 -5.83
C VAL A 177 -1.15 17.08 -5.62
N HIS A 178 -1.01 17.58 -4.39
CA HIS A 178 -1.34 18.96 -4.06
C HIS A 178 -0.07 19.74 -3.77
N THR A 179 0.09 20.87 -4.46
CA THR A 179 1.22 21.78 -4.34
C THR A 179 0.73 23.23 -4.40
N HIS A 180 1.53 24.18 -3.93
CA HIS A 180 1.22 25.60 -4.11
C HIS A 180 0.97 25.97 -5.58
N CYS A 181 1.78 25.42 -6.49
CA CYS A 181 1.61 25.69 -7.92
C CYS A 181 0.27 25.24 -8.47
N THR A 182 -0.22 24.05 -8.09
CA THR A 182 -1.43 23.46 -8.65
C THR A 182 -2.69 23.90 -7.95
N HIS A 183 -2.63 24.12 -6.65
CA HIS A 183 -3.81 24.47 -5.85
C HIS A 183 -4.01 25.99 -5.71
N ASP A 184 -2.99 26.72 -5.24
CA ASP A 184 -3.16 28.17 -4.95
C ASP A 184 -2.95 29.03 -6.18
N LEU A 185 -1.93 28.70 -6.98
CA LEU A 185 -1.63 29.47 -8.20
C LEU A 185 -2.42 28.99 -9.43
N HIS A 186 -3.16 27.88 -9.31
CA HIS A 186 -3.98 27.30 -10.40
C HIS A 186 -3.21 27.12 -11.70
N LEU A 187 -1.91 26.80 -11.62
CA LEU A 187 -1.12 26.56 -12.83
C LEU A 187 -1.57 25.26 -13.50
N ALA A 188 -1.66 25.29 -14.81
CA ALA A 188 -2.06 24.13 -15.62
C ALA A 188 -0.96 23.07 -15.69
N LEU A 189 -0.60 22.51 -14.53
CA LEU A 189 0.32 21.38 -14.41
C LEU A 189 -0.48 20.09 -14.23
N PRO A 190 -0.09 18.98 -14.88
CA PRO A 190 -0.78 17.70 -14.72
C PRO A 190 -0.51 17.16 -13.30
N ASN A 191 -1.44 17.39 -12.38
CA ASN A 191 -1.31 17.03 -10.98
C ASN A 191 -2.16 15.85 -10.55
N SER A 192 -2.97 15.28 -11.43
CA SER A 192 -3.77 14.09 -11.13
C SER A 192 -3.95 13.18 -12.33
N GLY A 193 -4.16 11.91 -12.06
CA GLY A 193 -4.55 10.87 -13.00
C GLY A 193 -5.64 9.99 -12.43
N SER A 194 -6.30 9.20 -13.28
CA SER A 194 -7.28 8.21 -12.84
C SER A 194 -7.16 6.92 -13.61
N THR A 195 -7.53 5.82 -12.97
CA THR A 195 -7.50 4.48 -13.56
C THR A 195 -8.86 3.82 -13.38
N HIS A 196 -9.37 3.17 -14.42
CA HIS A 196 -10.58 2.38 -14.32
C HIS A 196 -10.29 1.11 -13.50
N THR A 197 -11.04 0.95 -12.41
CA THR A 197 -10.97 -0.22 -11.52
C THR A 197 -12.35 -0.52 -10.96
N ASN A 198 -12.64 -1.78 -10.67
CA ASN A 198 -13.78 -2.10 -9.82
C ASN A 198 -13.35 -1.95 -8.35
N ALA A 199 -13.64 -0.84 -7.73
CA ALA A 199 -13.19 -0.53 -6.37
C ALA A 199 -13.72 -1.50 -5.30
N ALA A 200 -14.71 -2.35 -5.62
CA ALA A 200 -15.20 -3.43 -4.75
C ALA A 200 -14.26 -4.65 -4.73
N ASP A 201 -13.37 -4.77 -5.71
CA ASP A 201 -12.35 -5.82 -5.77
C ASP A 201 -11.05 -5.33 -5.12
N TYR A 202 -10.22 -6.28 -4.67
CA TYR A 202 -8.89 -5.93 -4.17
C TYR A 202 -7.95 -5.56 -5.31
N HIS A 203 -7.33 -4.41 -5.17
CA HIS A 203 -6.27 -3.92 -6.06
C HIS A 203 -4.98 -3.67 -5.28
N VAL A 204 -3.85 -3.85 -5.94
CA VAL A 204 -2.54 -3.45 -5.44
C VAL A 204 -2.23 -2.07 -6.00
N ILE A 205 -2.16 -1.09 -5.12
CA ILE A 205 -1.83 0.28 -5.46
C ILE A 205 -0.39 0.55 -5.02
N THR A 206 0.42 1.05 -5.95
CA THR A 206 1.84 1.29 -5.70
C THR A 206 2.21 2.73 -6.08
N LEU A 207 3.00 3.37 -5.23
CA LEU A 207 3.69 4.62 -5.50
C LEU A 207 5.20 4.39 -5.50
N ASP A 208 5.87 4.64 -6.61
CA ASP A 208 7.32 4.82 -6.65
C ASP A 208 7.62 6.31 -6.48
N TRP A 209 8.32 6.63 -5.41
CA TRP A 209 8.71 7.98 -5.05
C TRP A 209 10.23 8.11 -5.03
N THR A 210 10.76 8.89 -5.97
CA THR A 210 12.19 9.18 -6.11
C THR A 210 12.45 10.68 -5.91
N PRO A 211 13.69 11.15 -5.82
CA PRO A 211 14.01 12.59 -5.71
C PRO A 211 13.46 13.47 -6.85
N THR A 212 13.10 12.87 -7.99
CA THR A 212 12.70 13.63 -9.18
C THR A 212 11.40 13.19 -9.82
N LEU A 213 10.81 12.08 -9.35
CA LEU A 213 9.65 11.50 -10.00
C LEU A 213 8.78 10.74 -9.01
N LEU A 214 7.48 10.99 -9.05
CA LEU A 214 6.44 10.16 -8.48
C LEU A 214 5.79 9.36 -9.61
N THR A 215 5.59 8.05 -9.41
CA THR A 215 4.92 7.19 -10.38
C THR A 215 3.95 6.27 -9.68
N TRP A 216 2.69 6.28 -10.10
CA TRP A 216 1.64 5.42 -9.57
C TRP A 216 1.41 4.22 -10.47
N TYR A 217 1.11 3.09 -9.85
CA TYR A 217 0.73 1.86 -10.52
C TYR A 217 -0.52 1.27 -9.87
N VAL A 218 -1.37 0.69 -10.68
CA VAL A 218 -2.52 -0.12 -10.26
C VAL A 218 -2.34 -1.51 -10.83
N ASP A 219 -2.27 -2.52 -9.98
CA ASP A 219 -2.00 -3.93 -10.35
C ASP A 219 -0.77 -4.09 -11.26
N GLY A 220 0.29 -3.33 -10.95
CA GLY A 220 1.53 -3.33 -11.71
C GLY A 220 1.51 -2.52 -13.02
N THR A 221 0.35 -1.99 -13.43
CA THR A 221 0.23 -1.15 -14.62
C THR A 221 0.38 0.32 -14.25
N LYS A 222 1.26 1.05 -14.96
CA LYS A 222 1.46 2.48 -14.72
C LYS A 222 0.17 3.26 -14.96
N ALA A 223 -0.24 4.02 -13.94
CA ALA A 223 -1.46 4.83 -13.95
C ALA A 223 -1.18 6.32 -14.17
N PHE A 224 -0.22 6.88 -13.46
CA PHE A 224 0.08 8.31 -13.49
C PHE A 224 1.56 8.56 -13.18
N SER A 225 2.06 9.74 -13.46
CA SER A 225 3.36 10.20 -12.97
C SER A 225 3.42 11.72 -12.88
N TYR A 226 4.14 12.21 -11.85
CA TYR A 226 4.41 13.63 -11.63
C TYR A 226 5.91 13.85 -11.45
N ALA A 227 6.50 14.71 -12.30
CA ALA A 227 7.93 14.93 -12.33
C ALA A 227 8.33 16.28 -11.72
N LYS A 228 9.46 16.30 -11.03
CA LYS A 228 10.14 17.53 -10.60
C LYS A 228 10.53 18.34 -11.83
N THR A 229 10.10 19.59 -11.89
CA THR A 229 10.42 20.47 -13.01
C THR A 229 11.91 20.86 -13.00
N LYS A 230 12.43 21.20 -14.17
CA LYS A 230 13.76 21.82 -14.33
C LYS A 230 13.70 23.36 -14.33
N GLN A 231 12.52 23.94 -14.27
CA GLN A 231 12.30 25.38 -14.29
C GLN A 231 12.41 25.94 -12.87
N SER A 232 13.50 26.69 -12.59
CA SER A 232 13.78 27.22 -11.26
C SER A 232 12.64 28.05 -10.69
N PHE A 233 11.99 28.86 -11.51
CA PHE A 233 10.90 29.73 -11.09
C PHE A 233 9.65 28.94 -10.59
N LEU A 234 9.40 27.73 -11.12
CA LEU A 234 8.34 26.85 -10.64
C LEU A 234 8.73 26.14 -9.34
N LEU A 235 10.01 25.73 -9.22
CA LEU A 235 10.54 25.15 -7.99
C LEU A 235 10.46 26.12 -6.83
N GLU A 236 10.84 27.39 -7.03
CA GLU A 236 10.73 28.47 -6.06
C GLU A 236 9.29 28.75 -5.62
N ARG A 237 8.32 28.41 -6.47
CA ARG A 237 6.89 28.47 -6.18
C ARG A 237 6.29 27.17 -5.65
N GLY A 238 7.13 26.23 -5.21
CA GLY A 238 6.68 25.01 -4.55
C GLY A 238 6.05 24.00 -5.50
N GLN A 239 6.56 23.86 -6.73
CA GLN A 239 6.12 22.78 -7.63
C GLN A 239 6.52 21.40 -7.09
N TRP A 240 7.60 21.29 -6.32
CA TRP A 240 8.11 20.02 -5.81
C TRP A 240 8.43 20.10 -4.31
N PRO A 241 7.44 19.94 -3.42
CA PRO A 241 7.65 19.95 -1.97
C PRO A 241 7.97 18.54 -1.40
N TYR A 242 8.44 17.59 -2.21
CA TYR A 242 8.55 16.17 -1.90
C TYR A 242 9.98 15.70 -1.60
N ASP A 243 10.87 16.61 -1.16
CA ASP A 243 12.24 16.31 -0.76
C ASP A 243 12.39 16.28 0.79
N LYS A 244 11.37 15.78 1.49
CA LYS A 244 11.30 15.71 2.95
C LYS A 244 10.46 14.54 3.41
N PRO A 245 10.49 14.15 4.71
CA PRO A 245 9.72 13.01 5.19
C PRO A 245 8.21 13.22 5.17
N PHE A 246 7.49 12.18 4.77
CA PHE A 246 6.03 12.08 4.80
C PHE A 246 5.60 10.86 5.62
N TYR A 247 4.40 10.92 6.18
CA TYR A 247 3.75 9.83 6.90
C TYR A 247 2.49 9.35 6.17
N LEU A 248 2.05 8.14 6.47
CA LEU A 248 0.88 7.49 5.87
C LEU A 248 -0.41 7.87 6.59
N ILE A 249 -1.49 7.99 5.82
CA ILE A 249 -2.87 8.10 6.32
C ILE A 249 -3.73 7.08 5.58
N LEU A 250 -4.52 6.32 6.33
CA LEU A 250 -5.49 5.34 5.84
C LEU A 250 -6.85 5.69 6.42
N ASN A 251 -7.82 5.98 5.59
CA ASN A 251 -9.12 6.40 6.10
C ASN A 251 -10.30 5.97 5.25
N GLN A 252 -11.45 5.87 5.91
CA GLN A 252 -12.76 5.91 5.30
C GLN A 252 -13.40 7.26 5.64
N SER A 253 -13.36 8.19 4.70
CA SER A 253 -14.14 9.43 4.78
C SER A 253 -15.41 9.32 3.98
N VAL A 254 -16.26 10.33 4.06
CA VAL A 254 -17.47 10.46 3.25
C VAL A 254 -17.63 11.89 2.72
N GLY A 255 -18.21 12.00 1.56
CA GLY A 255 -18.40 13.26 0.84
C GLY A 255 -19.35 14.21 1.52
N ASN A 256 -19.15 15.50 1.24
CA ASN A 256 -19.94 16.64 1.74
C ASN A 256 -20.60 17.44 0.61
N GLY A 257 -20.68 16.86 -0.59
CA GLY A 257 -21.21 17.54 -1.79
C GLY A 257 -20.18 18.36 -2.57
N SER A 258 -18.89 18.31 -2.16
CA SER A 258 -17.78 18.94 -2.87
C SER A 258 -17.15 17.97 -3.87
N TRP A 259 -16.06 17.31 -3.52
CA TRP A 259 -15.38 16.31 -4.36
C TRP A 259 -16.24 15.05 -4.54
N ALA A 260 -16.67 14.41 -3.46
CA ALA A 260 -17.67 13.35 -3.48
C ALA A 260 -19.04 13.93 -3.09
N LYS A 261 -20.12 13.33 -3.56
CA LYS A 261 -21.50 13.70 -3.23
C LYS A 261 -21.76 13.65 -1.72
N ASN A 262 -22.86 14.25 -1.26
CA ASN A 262 -23.26 14.08 0.12
C ASN A 262 -23.46 12.60 0.46
N CYS A 263 -22.96 12.20 1.61
CA CYS A 263 -23.09 10.81 2.06
C CYS A 263 -24.54 10.44 2.39
N ASP A 264 -24.83 9.14 2.26
CA ASP A 264 -26.03 8.53 2.80
C ASP A 264 -25.79 8.16 4.27
N VAL A 265 -26.42 8.86 5.19
CA VAL A 265 -26.26 8.67 6.64
C VAL A 265 -26.83 7.33 7.15
N ASN A 266 -27.53 6.59 6.31
CA ASN A 266 -28.08 5.27 6.62
C ASN A 266 -27.25 4.12 6.03
N PHE A 267 -26.17 4.43 5.30
CA PHE A 267 -25.28 3.46 4.72
C PHE A 267 -24.00 3.32 5.56
N GLU A 268 -23.51 2.09 5.71
CA GLU A 268 -22.22 1.82 6.34
C GLU A 268 -21.15 1.70 5.26
N TYR A 269 -20.25 2.67 5.21
CA TYR A 269 -19.11 2.68 4.30
C TYR A 269 -17.96 1.90 4.92
N GLU A 270 -17.27 1.11 4.12
CA GLU A 270 -16.14 0.32 4.60
C GLU A 270 -15.03 0.23 3.56
N THR A 271 -13.81 0.44 4.01
CA THR A 271 -12.59 0.18 3.25
C THR A 271 -11.72 -0.82 4.00
N LEU A 272 -11.21 -1.80 3.28
CA LEU A 272 -10.36 -2.88 3.79
C LEU A 272 -8.95 -2.73 3.23
N PHE A 273 -7.97 -2.64 4.11
CA PHE A 273 -6.56 -2.69 3.76
C PHE A 273 -6.00 -4.04 4.19
N ASP A 274 -5.52 -4.82 3.21
CA ASP A 274 -4.95 -6.15 3.42
C ASP A 274 -3.53 -6.03 3.96
N TYR A 275 -2.76 -5.08 3.41
CA TYR A 275 -1.44 -4.72 3.89
C TYR A 275 -1.01 -3.32 3.42
N VAL A 276 0.01 -2.79 4.08
CA VAL A 276 0.82 -1.64 3.62
C VAL A 276 2.29 -1.98 3.78
N ARG A 277 3.08 -1.74 2.73
CA ARG A 277 4.51 -2.05 2.68
C ARG A 277 5.32 -0.89 2.13
N LEU A 278 6.50 -0.67 2.68
CA LEU A 278 7.50 0.27 2.19
C LEU A 278 8.78 -0.48 1.81
N TYR A 279 9.23 -0.22 0.61
CA TYR A 279 10.51 -0.72 0.10
C TYR A 279 11.41 0.47 -0.25
N GLN A 280 12.70 0.36 0.03
CA GLN A 280 13.70 1.35 -0.36
C GLN A 280 14.92 0.67 -0.96
N LYS A 281 15.63 1.36 -1.84
CA LYS A 281 16.95 0.95 -2.30
C LYS A 281 17.99 1.39 -1.27
N ASP A 282 19.13 0.70 -1.25
CA ASP A 282 20.23 1.09 -0.35
C ASP A 282 20.76 2.49 -0.72
N GLY A 283 20.86 3.35 0.27
CA GLY A 283 21.32 4.72 0.08
C GLY A 283 20.31 5.68 -0.56
N GLU A 284 19.11 5.23 -0.92
CA GLU A 284 18.04 6.06 -1.47
C GLU A 284 16.85 6.10 -0.49
N GLY A 285 16.71 7.23 0.20
CA GLY A 285 15.64 7.45 1.17
C GLY A 285 15.98 7.06 2.60
N ASP A 286 15.22 7.63 3.51
CA ASP A 286 15.32 7.42 4.94
C ASP A 286 13.96 6.95 5.49
N ILE A 287 14.00 6.14 6.52
CA ILE A 287 12.81 5.77 7.31
C ILE A 287 13.09 6.04 8.78
N THR A 288 12.19 6.73 9.44
CA THR A 288 12.12 6.78 10.91
C THR A 288 10.93 5.95 11.33
N SER A 289 11.18 4.96 12.19
CA SER A 289 10.14 4.12 12.76
C SER A 289 10.48 3.84 14.22
N ALA A 290 9.51 4.00 15.11
CA ALA A 290 9.64 3.55 16.49
C ALA A 290 9.67 2.01 16.60
N VAL A 291 9.22 1.31 15.59
CA VAL A 291 9.45 -0.12 15.42
C VAL A 291 10.92 -0.28 15.05
N LYS A 292 11.71 -0.69 16.01
CA LYS A 292 13.13 -1.04 15.79
C LYS A 292 13.19 -1.98 14.61
N ASP A 293 14.00 -1.58 13.61
CA ASP A 293 14.36 -2.33 12.42
C ASP A 293 13.59 -3.65 12.28
N VAL A 294 12.76 -3.76 11.23
CA VAL A 294 12.60 -5.09 10.66
C VAL A 294 14.04 -5.50 10.35
N LYS A 295 14.68 -6.14 11.34
CA LYS A 295 15.92 -6.80 11.06
C LYS A 295 15.58 -7.74 9.91
N THR A 296 15.90 -7.34 8.70
CA THR A 296 16.45 -8.27 7.76
C THR A 296 17.78 -8.71 8.33
N SER A 297 17.78 -9.20 9.59
CA SER A 297 18.73 -10.20 10.01
C SER A 297 18.56 -11.20 8.90
N GLY A 298 19.61 -11.42 8.12
CA GLY A 298 19.58 -12.44 7.11
C GLY A 298 18.82 -13.58 7.73
N SER A 299 17.55 -13.75 7.32
CA SER A 299 16.63 -14.58 8.08
C SER A 299 17.24 -15.94 8.02
N ALA A 300 17.74 -16.43 9.15
CA ALA A 300 18.30 -17.74 9.25
C ALA A 300 17.23 -18.82 8.99
N LEU A 301 16.12 -18.44 8.35
CA LEU A 301 15.09 -19.34 7.84
C LEU A 301 15.39 -19.69 6.39
N ASP A 302 16.02 -20.84 6.21
CA ASP A 302 16.13 -21.43 4.89
C ASP A 302 14.87 -22.23 4.56
N VAL A 303 14.46 -22.13 3.30
CA VAL A 303 13.25 -22.78 2.81
C VAL A 303 13.58 -23.57 1.57
N TYR A 304 13.29 -24.87 1.61
CA TYR A 304 13.56 -25.80 0.52
C TYR A 304 12.27 -26.46 0.05
N ALA A 305 12.04 -26.48 -1.26
CA ALA A 305 10.98 -27.30 -1.84
C ALA A 305 11.35 -28.78 -1.72
N GLN A 306 10.41 -29.58 -1.21
CA GLN A 306 10.53 -31.04 -1.18
C GLN A 306 9.27 -31.67 -1.78
N GLN A 307 9.33 -32.96 -2.08
CA GLN A 307 8.16 -33.68 -2.57
C GLN A 307 7.03 -33.62 -1.53
N GLY A 308 5.90 -33.04 -1.91
CA GLY A 308 4.71 -32.90 -1.05
C GLY A 308 4.78 -31.80 0.01
N GLY A 309 5.71 -30.83 -0.07
CA GLY A 309 5.75 -29.75 0.89
C GLY A 309 7.00 -28.87 0.87
N LEU A 310 7.24 -28.21 1.99
CA LEU A 310 8.40 -27.35 2.24
C LEU A 310 9.17 -27.84 3.47
N LEU A 311 10.48 -27.84 3.40
CA LEU A 311 11.35 -27.94 4.56
C LEU A 311 11.79 -26.54 4.98
N LEU A 312 11.40 -26.15 6.19
CA LEU A 312 11.80 -24.90 6.85
C LEU A 312 12.96 -25.23 7.79
N VAL A 313 14.06 -24.50 7.68
CA VAL A 313 15.26 -24.70 8.51
C VAL A 313 15.59 -23.38 9.20
N ALA A 314 15.53 -23.37 10.53
CA ALA A 314 15.82 -22.20 11.35
C ALA A 314 16.78 -22.59 12.49
N PRO A 315 18.01 -22.07 12.54
CA PRO A 315 18.96 -22.35 13.64
C PRO A 315 18.42 -21.91 15.01
N GLU A 316 17.69 -20.80 15.03
CA GLU A 316 17.03 -20.24 16.21
C GLU A 316 15.52 -20.20 16.03
N ALA A 317 14.77 -20.17 17.15
CA ALA A 317 13.32 -20.11 17.10
C ALA A 317 12.84 -18.80 16.43
N GLN A 318 12.14 -18.92 15.33
CA GLN A 318 11.55 -17.76 14.63
C GLN A 318 10.19 -18.11 14.04
N LYS A 319 9.34 -17.08 13.88
CA LYS A 319 8.03 -17.22 13.26
C LYS A 319 8.19 -17.42 11.76
N ALA A 320 7.52 -18.40 11.21
CA ALA A 320 7.41 -18.66 9.78
C ALA A 320 5.94 -18.63 9.37
N ASP A 321 5.63 -17.78 8.41
CA ASP A 321 4.33 -17.72 7.76
C ASP A 321 4.47 -18.21 6.31
N VAL A 322 3.57 -19.09 5.88
CA VAL A 322 3.50 -19.63 4.53
C VAL A 322 2.22 -19.15 3.87
N TYR A 323 2.34 -18.50 2.73
CA TYR A 323 1.21 -17.99 1.96
C TYR A 323 1.08 -18.73 0.64
N SER A 324 -0.15 -18.93 0.17
CA SER A 324 -0.41 -19.32 -1.22
C SER A 324 -0.09 -18.14 -2.15
N ILE A 325 0.01 -18.40 -3.46
CA ILE A 325 0.20 -17.33 -4.45
C ILE A 325 -0.99 -16.35 -4.52
N SER A 326 -2.16 -16.76 -4.04
CA SER A 326 -3.34 -15.89 -3.89
C SER A 326 -3.30 -15.02 -2.63
N GLY A 327 -2.20 -15.08 -1.84
CA GLY A 327 -2.05 -14.31 -0.62
C GLY A 327 -2.74 -14.92 0.62
N THR A 328 -3.34 -16.11 0.51
CA THR A 328 -3.95 -16.79 1.65
C THR A 328 -2.87 -17.39 2.53
N ARG A 329 -2.84 -17.06 3.83
CA ARG A 329 -1.93 -17.69 4.79
C ARG A 329 -2.36 -19.12 5.05
N VAL A 330 -1.50 -20.09 4.66
CA VAL A 330 -1.76 -21.53 4.80
C VAL A 330 -1.10 -22.14 6.02
N LEU A 331 -0.09 -21.46 6.58
CA LEU A 331 0.56 -21.85 7.83
C LEU A 331 1.10 -20.61 8.54
N SER A 332 1.01 -20.61 9.87
CA SER A 332 1.74 -19.71 10.76
C SER A 332 2.25 -20.49 11.96
N GLY A 333 3.48 -20.24 12.40
CA GLY A 333 4.01 -20.88 13.58
C GLY A 333 5.51 -20.67 13.80
N LEU A 334 5.97 -21.04 15.01
CA LEU A 334 7.40 -21.03 15.32
C LEU A 334 8.09 -22.21 14.67
N VAL A 335 9.25 -21.94 14.08
CA VAL A 335 10.19 -22.94 13.52
C VAL A 335 11.50 -22.81 14.26
N GLN A 336 12.01 -23.93 14.78
CA GLN A 336 13.34 -24.07 15.35
C GLN A 336 13.90 -25.41 14.88
N GLY A 337 15.11 -25.43 14.39
CA GLY A 337 15.66 -26.58 13.70
C GLY A 337 14.98 -26.82 12.35
N ASN A 338 14.77 -28.08 12.00
CA ASN A 338 14.16 -28.48 10.73
C ASN A 338 12.67 -28.78 10.93
N ARG A 339 11.80 -28.13 10.16
CA ARG A 339 10.34 -28.37 10.17
C ARG A 339 9.85 -28.64 8.76
N PHE A 340 9.30 -29.82 8.54
CA PHE A 340 8.61 -30.13 7.29
C PHE A 340 7.14 -29.67 7.38
N VAL A 341 6.67 -28.99 6.34
CA VAL A 341 5.29 -28.53 6.17
C VAL A 341 4.70 -29.20 4.97
N SER A 342 3.75 -30.10 5.19
CA SER A 342 3.03 -30.75 4.09
C SER A 342 2.10 -29.76 3.40
N LEU A 343 2.26 -29.62 2.08
CA LEU A 343 1.48 -28.70 1.24
C LEU A 343 1.11 -29.42 -0.06
N THR A 344 -0.03 -29.07 -0.60
CA THR A 344 -0.44 -29.52 -1.93
C THR A 344 0.46 -28.92 -3.00
N LYS A 345 0.49 -29.55 -4.17
CA LYS A 345 1.17 -28.99 -5.34
C LYS A 345 0.70 -27.56 -5.60
N GLY A 346 1.65 -26.62 -5.68
CA GLY A 346 1.31 -25.21 -5.84
C GLY A 346 2.51 -24.28 -5.68
N VAL A 347 2.23 -22.97 -5.73
CA VAL A 347 3.24 -21.94 -5.51
C VAL A 347 2.94 -21.27 -4.17
N TYR A 348 3.98 -21.12 -3.36
CA TYR A 348 3.90 -20.56 -2.02
C TYR A 348 4.94 -19.47 -1.82
N VAL A 349 4.65 -18.54 -0.91
CA VAL A 349 5.58 -17.49 -0.49
C VAL A 349 5.91 -17.70 0.98
N VAL A 350 7.20 -17.75 1.31
CA VAL A 350 7.70 -17.93 2.67
C VAL A 350 8.94 -17.06 2.85
N ALA A 351 8.96 -16.21 3.88
CA ALA A 351 10.07 -15.30 4.14
C ALA A 351 10.48 -14.48 2.90
N GLY A 352 9.51 -13.99 2.13
CA GLY A 352 9.72 -13.25 0.90
C GLY A 352 10.19 -14.08 -0.32
N LYS A 353 10.41 -15.38 -0.15
CA LYS A 353 10.85 -16.28 -1.23
C LYS A 353 9.66 -17.01 -1.86
N LYS A 354 9.54 -16.97 -3.17
CA LYS A 354 8.53 -17.74 -3.93
C LYS A 354 9.05 -19.16 -4.18
N ILE A 355 8.29 -20.18 -3.78
CA ILE A 355 8.71 -21.59 -3.83
C ILE A 355 7.63 -22.44 -4.48
N VAL A 356 8.04 -23.35 -5.35
CA VAL A 356 7.14 -24.28 -6.05
C VAL A 356 7.18 -25.65 -5.38
N VAL A 357 6.05 -26.08 -4.84
CA VAL A 357 5.84 -27.45 -4.36
C VAL A 357 5.31 -28.29 -5.53
N LYS A 358 6.04 -29.35 -5.89
CA LYS A 358 5.75 -30.24 -7.02
C LYS A 358 4.87 -31.43 -6.62
#